data_324441bf4c2dc2e3afd0e95e69101bbc
#
_entry.id   324441bf4c2dc2e3afd0e95e69101bbc
#
_cell.length_a   1.000
_cell.length_b   1.000
_cell.length_c   1.000
_cell.angle_alpha   90.00
_cell.angle_beta   90.00
_cell.angle_gamma   90.00
#
_symmetry.space_group_name_H-M   'P 1'
#
loop_
_entity.id
_entity.type
_entity.pdbx_description
1 polymer ?
#
loop_
_entity_poly.entity_id
_entity_poly.type
_entity_poly.pdbx_seq_one_letter_code
_entity_poly.pdbx_strand_id
1 'polypeptide(L)'
;LKGRQERMKNFGHGVTNDFAIFAPMISFFEASLKQISIHHTGNKLVEEYYKLSDAPLKIDDELLGNLLLQYFLKPFEKVNEVYRFYHPNDNLELNEVFHFVHEIFENNELFHEDSQQLAKHLYDVANHPKIKSGELYVAYFEKVQIEGEQLDVVGIFKSETKDTYLKVYPEQDGFNVSYEQEAININKLDKGCLIFNVEREEGYKVIVLDQSKSSNDSAVYWKDEFLKLKIRNDSYNQTNNVLGVYKNFVTQKLDDEYEISKADKIDLLNRSMKYFKEKETFDMEEFGNEVIGNAEGIESFKNYKKNYEEEYESPIADHFEIAESAVKKQARAYKSVLKLDKNFHIYIHGNKDMIEKGYDDDKSMNFYKVYFREEE
;
A
#
# COMPACT_ATOMS: atom_id res chain seq x y z
N LEU A 1 37.47 -54.55 3.60
CA LEU A 1 38.66 -54.05 2.98
C LEU A 1 38.79 -52.56 3.19
N LYS A 2 39.70 -52.27 4.07
CA LYS A 2 40.27 -51.03 4.56
C LYS A 2 40.49 -49.92 3.49
N GLY A 3 40.16 -48.69 3.89
CA GLY A 3 41.03 -47.56 3.54
C GLY A 3 40.33 -46.46 2.76
N ARG A 4 39.76 -45.48 3.49
CA ARG A 4 39.91 -44.03 3.30
C ARG A 4 38.99 -43.22 4.24
N GLN A 5 39.25 -43.31 5.51
CA GLN A 5 39.04 -42.20 6.45
C GLN A 5 40.33 -41.39 6.45
N GLU A 6 40.16 -40.09 6.41
CA GLU A 6 41.05 -39.01 6.78
C GLU A 6 41.18 -37.99 5.62
N ARG A 7 40.38 -36.96 5.71
CA ARG A 7 40.72 -35.55 5.65
C ARG A 7 39.46 -34.68 5.42
N MET A 8 38.71 -34.48 6.48
CA MET A 8 37.91 -33.25 6.62
C MET A 8 38.37 -32.56 7.89
N LYS A 9 39.33 -31.67 7.75
CA LYS A 9 39.64 -30.65 8.75
C LYS A 9 39.17 -29.29 8.25
N ASN A 10 38.23 -28.76 9.00
CA ASN A 10 38.01 -27.35 9.31
C ASN A 10 38.14 -26.32 8.17
N PHE A 11 37.00 -25.89 7.66
CA PHE A 11 36.71 -24.49 7.43
C PHE A 11 35.34 -24.19 8.02
N GLY A 12 35.32 -23.98 9.33
CA GLY A 12 34.22 -23.31 9.99
C GLY A 12 34.46 -21.80 9.90
N HIS A 13 33.76 -21.17 8.98
CA HIS A 13 33.31 -19.79 9.16
C HIS A 13 31.84 -19.83 8.79
N GLY A 14 31.03 -19.86 9.84
CA GLY A 14 29.60 -19.70 9.71
C GLY A 14 29.34 -18.30 9.16
N VAL A 15 28.98 -18.23 7.89
CA VAL A 15 28.15 -17.15 7.40
C VAL A 15 26.76 -17.48 7.97
N THR A 16 26.45 -16.92 9.12
CA THR A 16 25.07 -16.77 9.55
C THR A 16 24.45 -15.88 8.48
N ASN A 17 23.73 -16.49 7.53
CA ASN A 17 22.73 -15.81 6.76
C ASN A 17 21.63 -15.41 7.76
N ASP A 18 21.84 -14.32 8.46
CA ASP A 18 20.77 -13.54 9.05
C ASP A 18 19.97 -12.92 7.89
N PHE A 19 19.19 -13.76 7.22
CA PHE A 19 17.97 -13.28 6.60
C PHE A 19 17.10 -12.85 7.78
N ALA A 20 17.19 -11.59 8.18
CA ALA A 20 16.12 -10.97 8.92
C ALA A 20 14.86 -11.20 8.08
N ILE A 21 14.04 -12.16 8.51
CA ILE A 21 12.69 -12.37 7.96
C ILE A 21 11.95 -11.14 8.48
N PHE A 22 11.93 -10.07 7.68
CA PHE A 22 11.17 -8.89 8.00
C PHE A 22 9.71 -9.29 8.09
N ALA A 23 9.16 -9.15 9.27
CA ALA A 23 7.74 -9.34 9.48
C ALA A 23 6.98 -8.42 8.48
N PRO A 24 5.95 -8.94 7.80
CA PRO A 24 5.11 -8.08 6.97
C PRO A 24 4.53 -6.98 7.85
N MET A 25 4.32 -5.78 7.30
CA MET A 25 3.70 -4.67 8.02
C MET A 25 2.39 -5.11 8.68
N ILE A 26 1.63 -5.98 8.01
CA ILE A 26 0.39 -6.57 8.49
C ILE A 26 0.46 -8.10 8.38
N SER A 27 0.01 -8.80 9.41
CA SER A 27 -0.14 -10.25 9.41
C SER A 27 -1.52 -10.64 9.91
N PHE A 28 -2.15 -11.56 9.20
CA PHE A 28 -3.47 -12.12 9.54
C PHE A 28 -3.39 -13.56 10.04
N PHE A 29 -2.19 -14.06 10.33
CA PHE A 29 -1.97 -15.48 10.64
C PHE A 29 -2.73 -15.96 11.89
N GLU A 30 -2.85 -15.10 12.91
CA GLU A 30 -3.57 -15.41 14.15
C GLU A 30 -4.95 -14.72 14.22
N ALA A 31 -5.34 -14.00 13.16
CA ALA A 31 -6.59 -13.26 13.13
C ALA A 31 -7.80 -14.18 13.27
N SER A 32 -8.77 -13.78 14.07
CA SER A 32 -10.04 -14.48 14.24
C SER A 32 -11.22 -13.54 14.08
N LEU A 33 -12.24 -13.98 13.33
CA LEU A 33 -13.50 -13.26 13.16
C LEU A 33 -14.42 -13.57 14.34
N LYS A 34 -14.79 -12.55 15.12
CA LYS A 34 -15.62 -12.68 16.32
C LYS A 34 -17.08 -12.34 16.09
N GLN A 35 -17.33 -11.24 15.42
CA GLN A 35 -18.68 -10.78 15.09
C GLN A 35 -18.71 -10.27 13.65
N ILE A 36 -19.87 -10.39 13.03
CA ILE A 36 -20.14 -9.85 11.71
C ILE A 36 -21.61 -9.48 11.58
N SER A 37 -21.91 -8.29 11.05
CA SER A 37 -23.23 -7.87 10.63
C SER A 37 -23.22 -7.59 9.13
N ILE A 38 -24.32 -7.95 8.45
CA ILE A 38 -24.48 -7.77 7.02
C ILE A 38 -25.72 -6.91 6.78
N HIS A 39 -25.55 -5.83 6.04
CA HIS A 39 -26.62 -4.95 5.63
C HIS A 39 -26.58 -4.81 4.09
N HIS A 40 -27.65 -4.33 3.49
CA HIS A 40 -27.64 -3.91 2.09
C HIS A 40 -27.73 -2.38 2.05
N THR A 41 -26.88 -1.74 1.24
CA THR A 41 -26.92 -0.30 1.01
C THR A 41 -27.19 -0.04 -0.47
N GLY A 42 -28.28 0.69 -0.73
CA GLY A 42 -28.65 1.13 -2.07
C GLY A 42 -28.07 2.49 -2.44
N ASN A 43 -28.58 3.06 -3.50
CA ASN A 43 -28.27 4.42 -3.95
C ASN A 43 -29.56 5.23 -4.07
N LYS A 44 -29.72 6.25 -3.20
CA LYS A 44 -30.93 7.09 -3.15
C LYS A 44 -31.23 7.85 -4.45
N LEU A 45 -30.20 8.13 -5.29
CA LEU A 45 -30.37 8.84 -6.56
C LEU A 45 -31.00 7.99 -7.66
N VAL A 46 -31.01 6.65 -7.48
CA VAL A 46 -31.67 5.70 -8.39
C VAL A 46 -32.80 4.95 -7.68
N GLU A 47 -33.32 5.52 -6.60
CA GLU A 47 -34.46 5.01 -5.81
C GLU A 47 -34.23 3.62 -5.17
N GLU A 48 -32.97 3.26 -4.93
CA GLU A 48 -32.59 2.06 -4.18
C GLU A 48 -32.39 2.40 -2.70
N TYR A 49 -33.04 1.63 -1.81
CA TYR A 49 -32.99 1.86 -0.38
C TYR A 49 -32.01 0.93 0.33
N TYR A 50 -31.71 1.19 1.60
CA TYR A 50 -30.94 0.27 2.43
C TYR A 50 -31.88 -0.77 3.09
N LYS A 51 -31.31 -1.93 3.42
CA LYS A 51 -31.95 -2.96 4.23
C LYS A 51 -31.00 -3.38 5.35
N LEU A 52 -31.44 -3.20 6.59
CA LEU A 52 -30.67 -3.57 7.77
C LEU A 52 -31.05 -4.99 8.22
N SER A 53 -30.07 -5.77 8.68
CA SER A 53 -30.36 -7.01 9.40
C SER A 53 -30.80 -6.73 10.84
N ASP A 54 -31.62 -7.63 11.39
CA ASP A 54 -32.14 -7.52 12.74
C ASP A 54 -31.16 -8.07 13.82
N ALA A 55 -30.16 -8.84 13.39
CA ALA A 55 -29.17 -9.45 14.28
C ALA A 55 -27.85 -9.71 13.54
N PRO A 56 -26.74 -9.86 14.28
CA PRO A 56 -25.46 -10.31 13.71
C PRO A 56 -25.59 -11.68 13.04
N LEU A 57 -24.77 -11.93 12.02
CA LEU A 57 -24.67 -13.24 11.38
C LEU A 57 -24.06 -14.26 12.34
N LYS A 58 -24.74 -15.39 12.54
CA LYS A 58 -24.16 -16.55 13.24
C LYS A 58 -23.39 -17.40 12.28
N ILE A 59 -22.15 -17.70 12.62
CA ILE A 59 -21.26 -18.55 11.81
C ILE A 59 -21.01 -19.82 12.61
N ASP A 60 -21.76 -20.88 12.29
CA ASP A 60 -21.61 -22.20 12.90
C ASP A 60 -20.74 -23.14 12.05
N ASP A 61 -20.44 -22.76 10.81
CA ASP A 61 -19.63 -23.52 9.85
C ASP A 61 -18.20 -22.95 9.82
N GLU A 62 -17.22 -23.77 10.22
CA GLU A 62 -15.80 -23.41 10.24
C GLU A 62 -15.27 -23.07 8.84
N LEU A 63 -15.72 -23.78 7.80
CA LEU A 63 -15.31 -23.50 6.42
C LEU A 63 -15.82 -22.11 5.97
N LEU A 64 -17.07 -21.79 6.29
CA LEU A 64 -17.64 -20.47 6.01
C LEU A 64 -16.84 -19.38 6.75
N GLY A 65 -16.50 -19.58 8.02
CA GLY A 65 -15.66 -18.65 8.79
C GLY A 65 -14.31 -18.40 8.11
N ASN A 66 -13.64 -19.44 7.67
CA ASN A 66 -12.35 -19.35 6.97
C ASN A 66 -12.47 -18.66 5.60
N LEU A 67 -13.54 -18.89 4.86
CA LEU A 67 -13.80 -18.20 3.59
C LEU A 67 -14.05 -16.70 3.80
N LEU A 68 -14.77 -16.32 4.84
CA LEU A 68 -15.00 -14.92 5.19
C LEU A 68 -13.70 -14.22 5.63
N LEU A 69 -12.87 -14.87 6.45
CA LEU A 69 -11.55 -14.35 6.80
C LEU A 69 -10.69 -14.13 5.56
N GLN A 70 -10.65 -15.11 4.64
CA GLN A 70 -9.92 -14.97 3.38
C GLN A 70 -10.46 -13.81 2.54
N TYR A 71 -11.78 -13.71 2.40
CA TYR A 71 -12.44 -12.68 1.60
C TYR A 71 -12.13 -11.27 2.09
N PHE A 72 -12.22 -11.05 3.41
CA PHE A 72 -12.02 -9.74 4.01
C PHE A 72 -10.56 -9.35 4.17
N LEU A 73 -9.68 -10.25 4.60
CA LEU A 73 -8.34 -9.89 5.05
C LEU A 73 -7.26 -10.05 3.96
N LYS A 74 -7.35 -11.08 3.12
CA LYS A 74 -6.33 -11.34 2.09
C LYS A 74 -6.06 -10.17 1.13
N PRO A 75 -7.04 -9.38 0.69
CA PRO A 75 -6.77 -8.24 -0.18
C PRO A 75 -5.87 -7.18 0.45
N PHE A 76 -5.79 -7.09 1.79
CA PHE A 76 -5.01 -6.12 2.53
C PHE A 76 -3.55 -6.53 2.76
N GLU A 77 -3.14 -7.78 2.50
CA GLU A 77 -1.74 -8.23 2.66
C GLU A 77 -0.71 -7.40 1.89
N LYS A 78 -1.12 -6.70 0.85
CA LYS A 78 -0.26 -5.89 -0.02
C LYS A 78 -0.46 -4.39 0.15
N VAL A 79 -1.36 -3.97 1.04
CA VAL A 79 -1.62 -2.56 1.32
C VAL A 79 -0.60 -2.09 2.34
N ASN A 80 0.07 -0.99 2.04
CA ASN A 80 1.13 -0.43 2.89
C ASN A 80 0.90 1.04 3.27
N GLU A 81 -0.20 1.63 2.82
CA GLU A 81 -0.54 3.02 3.15
C GLU A 81 -1.46 3.03 4.36
N VAL A 82 -1.06 3.77 5.38
CA VAL A 82 -1.84 3.95 6.61
C VAL A 82 -2.44 5.34 6.63
N TYR A 83 -3.70 5.38 6.94
CA TYR A 83 -4.52 6.58 7.07
C TYR A 83 -4.92 6.77 8.53
N ARG A 84 -5.52 7.93 8.82
CA ARG A 84 -6.21 8.23 10.08
C ARG A 84 -7.53 8.92 9.80
N PHE A 85 -8.48 8.77 10.68
CA PHE A 85 -9.67 9.61 10.67
C PHE A 85 -9.33 11.07 10.90
N TYR A 86 -10.10 11.95 10.29
CA TYR A 86 -10.02 13.38 10.55
C TYR A 86 -11.39 14.02 10.44
N HIS A 87 -11.51 15.23 10.97
CA HIS A 87 -12.64 16.12 10.71
C HIS A 87 -12.12 17.54 10.52
N PRO A 88 -12.71 18.37 9.61
CA PRO A 88 -12.24 19.73 9.34
C PRO A 88 -12.19 20.66 10.56
N ASN A 89 -12.96 20.38 11.59
CA ASN A 89 -12.99 21.15 12.83
C ASN A 89 -12.03 20.63 13.92
N ASP A 90 -11.07 19.75 13.55
CA ASP A 90 -10.12 19.10 14.47
C ASP A 90 -10.79 18.37 15.66
N ASN A 91 -12.04 17.98 15.51
CA ASN A 91 -12.80 17.19 16.48
C ASN A 91 -13.19 15.85 15.86
N LEU A 92 -12.52 14.79 16.24
CA LEU A 92 -12.71 13.44 15.71
C LEU A 92 -14.13 12.89 15.99
N GLU A 93 -14.76 13.28 17.08
CA GLU A 93 -16.12 12.84 17.42
C GLU A 93 -17.21 13.32 16.42
N LEU A 94 -16.86 14.28 15.57
CA LEU A 94 -17.72 14.74 14.47
C LEU A 94 -17.54 13.92 13.17
N ASN A 95 -16.61 12.95 13.16
CA ASN A 95 -16.51 11.96 12.11
C ASN A 95 -17.40 10.77 12.49
N GLU A 96 -18.46 10.53 11.75
CA GLU A 96 -19.48 9.54 12.07
C GLU A 96 -18.92 8.13 12.14
N VAL A 97 -18.00 7.75 11.23
CA VAL A 97 -17.40 6.41 11.23
C VAL A 97 -16.47 6.25 12.44
N PHE A 98 -15.65 7.25 12.74
CA PHE A 98 -14.80 7.24 13.94
C PHE A 98 -15.65 7.06 15.20
N HIS A 99 -16.75 7.83 15.35
CA HIS A 99 -17.62 7.77 16.50
C HIS A 99 -18.18 6.37 16.74
N PHE A 100 -18.84 5.77 15.73
CA PHE A 100 -19.44 4.43 15.89
C PHE A 100 -18.38 3.33 16.07
N VAL A 101 -17.25 3.42 15.40
CA VAL A 101 -16.14 2.46 15.60
C VAL A 101 -15.54 2.59 17.00
N HIS A 102 -15.43 3.82 17.52
CA HIS A 102 -15.00 4.04 18.88
C HIS A 102 -15.96 3.41 19.89
N GLU A 103 -17.27 3.59 19.74
CA GLU A 103 -18.28 2.95 20.60
C GLU A 103 -18.17 1.42 20.58
N ILE A 104 -17.96 0.81 19.40
CA ILE A 104 -17.71 -0.64 19.26
C ILE A 104 -16.47 -1.09 20.05
N PHE A 105 -15.36 -0.32 20.02
CA PHE A 105 -14.14 -0.67 20.75
C PHE A 105 -14.31 -0.52 22.26
N GLU A 106 -15.07 0.47 22.73
CA GLU A 106 -15.34 0.69 24.16
C GLU A 106 -16.35 -0.32 24.69
N ASN A 107 -17.39 -0.66 23.91
CA ASN A 107 -18.44 -1.59 24.30
C ASN A 107 -18.90 -2.45 23.12
N ASN A 108 -18.36 -3.65 23.04
CA ASN A 108 -18.64 -4.59 21.94
C ASN A 108 -20.12 -5.09 21.91
N GLU A 109 -20.92 -4.83 22.94
CA GLU A 109 -22.35 -5.11 22.91
C GLU A 109 -23.12 -4.20 21.94
N LEU A 110 -22.58 -3.01 21.64
CA LEU A 110 -23.14 -2.06 20.68
C LEU A 110 -22.80 -2.41 19.21
N PHE A 111 -21.94 -3.40 18.99
CA PHE A 111 -21.43 -3.74 17.66
C PHE A 111 -22.52 -3.81 16.57
N HIS A 112 -23.63 -4.49 16.84
CA HIS A 112 -24.69 -4.64 15.84
C HIS A 112 -25.47 -3.34 15.61
N GLU A 113 -25.79 -2.59 16.67
CA GLU A 113 -26.49 -1.31 16.58
C GLU A 113 -25.64 -0.30 15.80
N ASP A 114 -24.36 -0.18 16.13
CA ASP A 114 -23.46 0.74 15.45
C ASP A 114 -23.19 0.30 14.00
N SER A 115 -23.18 -1.00 13.70
CA SER A 115 -23.10 -1.48 12.31
C SER A 115 -24.31 -1.01 11.47
N GLN A 116 -25.49 -0.90 12.07
CA GLN A 116 -26.68 -0.35 11.40
C GLN A 116 -26.55 1.16 11.17
N GLN A 117 -25.95 1.91 12.11
CA GLN A 117 -25.70 3.35 11.94
C GLN A 117 -24.65 3.59 10.83
N LEU A 118 -23.59 2.79 10.80
CA LEU A 118 -22.61 2.82 9.70
C LEU A 118 -23.26 2.58 8.33
N ALA A 119 -24.20 1.64 8.24
CA ALA A 119 -24.94 1.38 6.99
C ALA A 119 -25.84 2.55 6.58
N LYS A 120 -26.51 3.20 7.52
CA LYS A 120 -27.31 4.41 7.27
C LYS A 120 -26.43 5.58 6.82
N HIS A 121 -25.31 5.80 7.51
CA HIS A 121 -24.36 6.85 7.14
C HIS A 121 -23.81 6.65 5.74
N LEU A 122 -23.42 5.43 5.38
CA LEU A 122 -22.96 5.11 4.02
C LEU A 122 -24.02 5.42 2.95
N TYR A 123 -25.28 5.08 3.25
CA TYR A 123 -26.40 5.40 2.37
C TYR A 123 -26.60 6.91 2.21
N ASP A 124 -26.47 7.67 3.32
CA ASP A 124 -26.68 9.12 3.32
C ASP A 124 -25.63 9.88 2.51
N VAL A 125 -24.38 9.42 2.51
CA VAL A 125 -23.29 10.03 1.73
C VAL A 125 -23.22 9.54 0.28
N ALA A 126 -24.01 8.54 -0.12
CA ALA A 126 -24.05 8.00 -1.48
C ALA A 126 -24.77 8.98 -2.42
N ASN A 127 -24.14 10.09 -2.77
CA ASN A 127 -24.70 11.21 -3.52
C ASN A 127 -24.28 11.25 -5.01
N HIS A 128 -23.87 10.13 -5.59
CA HIS A 128 -23.45 10.07 -6.99
C HIS A 128 -24.10 8.85 -7.68
N PRO A 129 -24.69 9.01 -8.90
CA PRO A 129 -25.44 7.93 -9.59
C PRO A 129 -24.59 6.71 -9.97
N LYS A 130 -23.26 6.84 -10.02
CA LYS A 130 -22.35 5.72 -10.31
C LYS A 130 -22.01 4.86 -9.08
N ILE A 131 -22.42 5.28 -7.87
CA ILE A 131 -22.23 4.48 -6.66
C ILE A 131 -23.18 3.30 -6.75
N LYS A 132 -22.63 2.10 -6.76
CA LYS A 132 -23.42 0.88 -6.87
C LYS A 132 -24.00 0.47 -5.52
N SER A 133 -25.20 -0.13 -5.57
CA SER A 133 -25.74 -0.86 -4.44
C SER A 133 -24.94 -2.13 -4.14
N GLY A 134 -25.07 -2.64 -2.93
CA GLY A 134 -24.39 -3.88 -2.54
C GLY A 134 -24.47 -4.18 -1.06
N GLU A 135 -23.90 -5.30 -0.66
CA GLU A 135 -23.81 -5.70 0.74
C GLU A 135 -22.71 -4.91 1.45
N LEU A 136 -23.06 -4.35 2.60
CA LEU A 136 -22.15 -3.80 3.58
C LEU A 136 -21.93 -4.81 4.69
N TYR A 137 -20.67 -5.13 4.94
CA TYR A 137 -20.24 -5.98 6.05
C TYR A 137 -19.52 -5.12 7.07
N VAL A 138 -19.91 -5.24 8.33
CA VAL A 138 -19.13 -4.75 9.46
C VAL A 138 -18.69 -5.98 10.24
N ALA A 139 -17.39 -6.10 10.51
CA ALA A 139 -16.80 -7.27 11.13
C ALA A 139 -15.83 -6.89 12.24
N TYR A 140 -15.83 -7.62 13.35
CA TYR A 140 -14.90 -7.48 14.46
C TYR A 140 -13.89 -8.62 14.43
N PHE A 141 -12.61 -8.28 14.36
CA PHE A 141 -11.52 -9.24 14.35
C PHE A 141 -10.66 -9.05 15.59
N GLU A 142 -10.15 -10.15 16.13
CA GLU A 142 -9.11 -10.13 17.16
C GLU A 142 -7.79 -10.62 16.60
N LYS A 143 -6.69 -10.23 17.25
CA LYS A 143 -5.32 -10.69 16.97
C LYS A 143 -4.83 -10.41 15.55
N VAL A 144 -5.28 -9.34 14.96
CA VAL A 144 -4.67 -8.84 13.72
C VAL A 144 -3.36 -8.14 14.07
N GLN A 145 -2.28 -8.51 13.40
CA GLN A 145 -0.98 -7.92 13.67
C GLN A 145 -0.67 -6.79 12.70
N ILE A 146 -0.28 -5.63 13.23
CA ILE A 146 0.28 -4.51 12.46
C ILE A 146 1.55 -4.02 13.16
N GLU A 147 2.64 -3.82 12.39
CA GLU A 147 3.93 -3.33 12.91
C GLU A 147 4.47 -4.12 14.13
N GLY A 148 4.10 -5.40 14.23
CA GLY A 148 4.51 -6.27 15.33
C GLY A 148 3.56 -6.31 16.53
N GLU A 149 2.53 -5.47 16.59
CA GLU A 149 1.51 -5.47 17.64
C GLU A 149 0.28 -6.25 17.23
N GLN A 150 -0.28 -7.05 18.14
CA GLN A 150 -1.57 -7.73 17.96
C GLN A 150 -2.69 -6.86 18.51
N LEU A 151 -3.64 -6.52 17.66
CA LEU A 151 -4.71 -5.58 17.95
C LEU A 151 -6.07 -6.14 17.56
N ASP A 152 -7.10 -5.61 18.21
CA ASP A 152 -8.48 -5.73 17.76
C ASP A 152 -8.72 -4.78 16.59
N VAL A 153 -9.58 -5.20 15.66
CA VAL A 153 -9.83 -4.48 14.41
C VAL A 153 -11.31 -4.50 14.07
N VAL A 154 -11.86 -3.33 13.75
CA VAL A 154 -13.13 -3.23 13.06
C VAL A 154 -12.88 -3.14 11.56
N GLY A 155 -13.46 -4.06 10.80
CA GLY A 155 -13.45 -4.04 9.35
C GLY A 155 -14.81 -3.61 8.80
N ILE A 156 -14.79 -2.71 7.80
CA ILE A 156 -15.99 -2.30 7.07
C ILE A 156 -15.73 -2.61 5.61
N PHE A 157 -16.61 -3.40 4.98
CA PHE A 157 -16.40 -3.88 3.61
C PHE A 157 -17.67 -3.71 2.79
N LYS A 158 -17.51 -3.45 1.50
CA LYS A 158 -18.65 -3.37 0.56
C LYS A 158 -18.41 -4.25 -0.64
N SER A 159 -19.41 -5.09 -0.96
CA SER A 159 -19.45 -5.92 -2.15
C SER A 159 -20.47 -5.33 -3.13
N GLU A 160 -19.98 -4.88 -4.28
CA GLU A 160 -20.78 -4.23 -5.34
C GLU A 160 -20.87 -5.10 -6.59
N THR A 161 -19.95 -6.06 -6.74
CA THR A 161 -19.83 -6.89 -7.93
C THR A 161 -20.31 -8.31 -7.66
N LYS A 162 -21.22 -8.77 -8.50
CA LYS A 162 -21.74 -10.14 -8.49
C LYS A 162 -21.28 -10.89 -9.73
N ASP A 163 -20.89 -12.14 -9.57
CA ASP A 163 -20.47 -13.03 -10.64
C ASP A 163 -21.46 -14.22 -10.76
N THR A 164 -21.48 -14.85 -11.93
CA THR A 164 -22.16 -16.11 -12.15
C THR A 164 -21.14 -17.25 -12.19
N TYR A 165 -21.34 -18.30 -11.40
CA TYR A 165 -20.46 -19.46 -11.32
C TYR A 165 -21.10 -20.69 -11.92
N LEU A 166 -20.34 -21.48 -12.70
CA LEU A 166 -20.73 -22.79 -13.16
C LEU A 166 -20.27 -23.86 -12.18
N LYS A 167 -21.16 -24.79 -11.87
CA LYS A 167 -20.88 -25.96 -11.04
C LYS A 167 -21.04 -27.21 -11.90
N VAL A 168 -19.92 -27.90 -12.13
CA VAL A 168 -19.91 -29.17 -12.87
C VAL A 168 -19.77 -30.31 -11.88
N TYR A 169 -20.62 -31.31 -11.95
CA TYR A 169 -20.60 -32.47 -11.06
C TYR A 169 -20.89 -33.77 -11.82
N PRO A 170 -20.29 -34.93 -11.41
CA PRO A 170 -20.50 -36.20 -12.05
C PRO A 170 -21.90 -36.73 -11.79
N GLU A 171 -22.50 -37.35 -12.80
CA GLU A 171 -23.71 -38.20 -12.73
C GLU A 171 -23.40 -39.59 -13.28
N GLN A 172 -24.40 -40.53 -13.18
CA GLN A 172 -24.18 -41.96 -13.52
C GLN A 172 -23.62 -42.19 -14.92
N ASP A 173 -24.06 -41.37 -15.92
CA ASP A 173 -23.68 -41.57 -17.32
C ASP A 173 -22.88 -40.37 -17.90
N GLY A 174 -22.28 -39.50 -17.04
CA GLY A 174 -21.52 -38.36 -17.51
C GLY A 174 -21.36 -37.24 -16.50
N PHE A 175 -21.61 -36.01 -16.94
CA PHE A 175 -21.53 -34.81 -16.12
C PHE A 175 -22.78 -33.97 -16.30
N ASN A 176 -23.23 -33.35 -15.22
CA ASN A 176 -24.25 -32.32 -15.25
C ASN A 176 -23.66 -30.96 -14.91
N VAL A 177 -24.35 -29.89 -15.33
CA VAL A 177 -23.91 -28.51 -15.14
C VAL A 177 -25.05 -27.71 -14.53
N SER A 178 -24.77 -27.05 -13.43
CA SER A 178 -25.64 -26.03 -12.83
C SER A 178 -24.92 -24.69 -12.72
N TYR A 179 -25.61 -23.66 -12.29
CA TYR A 179 -25.02 -22.34 -12.08
C TYR A 179 -25.61 -21.66 -10.85
N GLU A 180 -24.79 -20.78 -10.25
CA GLU A 180 -25.20 -19.86 -9.19
C GLU A 180 -25.06 -18.44 -9.73
N GLN A 181 -26.14 -17.67 -9.70
CA GLN A 181 -26.14 -16.25 -10.07
C GLN A 181 -26.04 -15.37 -8.83
N GLU A 182 -25.70 -14.11 -9.02
CA GLU A 182 -25.59 -13.10 -7.95
C GLU A 182 -24.68 -13.54 -6.78
N ALA A 183 -23.68 -14.35 -7.10
CA ALA A 183 -22.73 -14.85 -6.12
C ALA A 183 -21.49 -13.96 -6.02
N ILE A 184 -20.92 -13.87 -4.81
CA ILE A 184 -19.72 -13.09 -4.53
C ILE A 184 -18.48 -13.92 -4.83
N ASN A 185 -17.54 -13.35 -5.55
CA ASN A 185 -16.23 -13.94 -5.75
C ASN A 185 -15.32 -13.65 -4.56
N ILE A 186 -14.98 -14.68 -3.79
CA ILE A 186 -14.13 -14.55 -2.58
C ILE A 186 -12.72 -13.98 -2.84
N ASN A 187 -12.29 -13.86 -4.08
CA ASN A 187 -11.02 -13.26 -4.46
C ASN A 187 -11.15 -11.80 -4.94
N LYS A 188 -12.36 -11.23 -4.88
CA LYS A 188 -12.64 -9.87 -5.34
C LYS A 188 -13.45 -9.14 -4.28
N LEU A 189 -12.77 -8.32 -3.49
CA LEU A 189 -13.40 -7.37 -2.59
C LEU A 189 -13.40 -6.00 -3.28
N ASP A 190 -14.56 -5.39 -3.45
CA ASP A 190 -14.66 -4.10 -4.15
C ASP A 190 -14.08 -2.95 -3.30
N LYS A 191 -14.56 -2.81 -2.06
CA LYS A 191 -14.13 -1.78 -1.12
C LYS A 191 -14.00 -2.33 0.28
N GLY A 192 -13.08 -1.77 1.05
CA GLY A 192 -12.96 -2.10 2.45
C GLY A 192 -12.02 -1.18 3.21
N CYS A 193 -12.12 -1.21 4.53
CA CYS A 193 -11.12 -0.66 5.42
C CYS A 193 -10.96 -1.55 6.65
N LEU A 194 -9.77 -1.49 7.24
CA LEU A 194 -9.43 -2.09 8.52
C LEU A 194 -9.03 -0.98 9.47
N ILE A 195 -9.70 -0.87 10.60
CA ILE A 195 -9.52 0.14 11.63
C ILE A 195 -8.95 -0.56 12.84
N PHE A 196 -7.71 -0.22 13.21
CA PHE A 196 -6.97 -0.85 14.30
C PHE A 196 -7.20 -0.09 15.61
N ASN A 197 -7.49 -0.80 16.69
CA ASN A 197 -7.71 -0.22 18.01
C ASN A 197 -6.39 0.24 18.65
N VAL A 198 -5.78 1.25 18.04
CA VAL A 198 -4.53 1.88 18.49
C VAL A 198 -4.50 3.33 18.04
N GLU A 199 -3.87 4.20 18.86
CA GLU A 199 -3.71 5.64 18.57
C GLU A 199 -5.04 6.38 18.36
N ARG A 200 -6.01 6.12 19.24
CA ARG A 200 -7.35 6.73 19.19
C ARG A 200 -7.31 8.25 19.06
N GLU A 201 -6.50 8.90 19.91
CA GLU A 201 -6.43 10.37 19.98
C GLU A 201 -5.92 11.01 18.66
N GLU A 202 -5.24 10.21 17.82
CA GLU A 202 -4.77 10.64 16.52
C GLU A 202 -5.68 10.18 15.36
N GLY A 203 -6.80 9.54 15.66
CA GLY A 203 -7.78 9.08 14.68
C GLY A 203 -7.60 7.65 14.22
N TYR A 204 -7.09 6.76 15.07
CA TYR A 204 -6.81 5.35 14.78
C TYR A 204 -5.87 5.11 13.59
N LYS A 205 -5.26 3.95 13.50
CA LYS A 205 -4.61 3.46 12.27
C LYS A 205 -5.68 2.86 11.37
N VAL A 206 -5.76 3.31 10.14
CA VAL A 206 -6.74 2.84 9.15
C VAL A 206 -6.04 2.44 7.86
N ILE A 207 -6.40 1.28 7.33
CA ILE A 207 -5.94 0.81 6.02
C ILE A 207 -7.14 0.69 5.11
N VAL A 208 -7.02 1.18 3.88
CA VAL A 208 -8.12 1.26 2.92
C VAL A 208 -7.81 0.49 1.66
N LEU A 209 -8.82 -0.19 1.15
CA LEU A 209 -8.84 -0.85 -0.15
C LEU A 209 -9.99 -0.30 -0.98
N ASP A 210 -9.71 0.13 -2.20
CA ASP A 210 -10.72 0.39 -3.24
C ASP A 210 -10.23 -0.19 -4.56
N GLN A 211 -10.89 -1.26 -5.01
CA GLN A 211 -10.57 -1.95 -6.27
C GLN A 211 -11.62 -1.65 -7.37
N SER A 212 -12.52 -0.73 -7.13
CA SER A 212 -13.51 -0.35 -8.13
C SER A 212 -12.82 0.25 -9.36
N LYS A 213 -13.05 -0.36 -10.52
CA LYS A 213 -12.47 0.07 -11.82
C LYS A 213 -13.11 1.34 -12.39
N SER A 214 -14.08 1.90 -11.71
CA SER A 214 -14.75 3.12 -12.15
C SER A 214 -13.92 4.35 -11.76
N SER A 215 -13.91 5.32 -12.66
CA SER A 215 -13.30 6.66 -12.60
C SER A 215 -13.01 7.21 -11.19
N ASN A 216 -12.08 8.12 -11.08
CA ASN A 216 -11.68 8.84 -9.85
C ASN A 216 -12.81 9.19 -8.87
N ASP A 217 -14.06 9.39 -9.38
CA ASP A 217 -15.23 9.77 -8.58
C ASP A 217 -15.70 8.70 -7.57
N SER A 218 -15.48 7.39 -7.85
CA SER A 218 -15.95 6.33 -6.93
C SER A 218 -15.00 6.04 -5.77
N ALA A 219 -13.72 6.31 -5.96
CA ALA A 219 -12.71 6.20 -4.90
C ALA A 219 -12.86 7.33 -3.87
N VAL A 220 -13.22 8.53 -4.36
CA VAL A 220 -13.42 9.73 -3.55
C VAL A 220 -14.52 9.51 -2.51
N TYR A 221 -15.70 8.97 -2.90
CA TYR A 221 -16.79 8.85 -1.95
C TYR A 221 -16.48 7.89 -0.78
N TRP A 222 -15.75 6.77 -1.03
CA TRP A 222 -15.45 5.79 0.01
C TRP A 222 -14.46 6.34 1.04
N LYS A 223 -13.36 6.90 0.58
CA LYS A 223 -12.29 7.38 1.44
C LYS A 223 -12.57 8.78 2.00
N ASP A 224 -13.04 9.72 1.15
CA ASP A 224 -13.07 11.13 1.51
C ASP A 224 -14.42 11.57 2.08
N GLU A 225 -15.55 10.98 1.62
CA GLU A 225 -16.89 11.34 2.10
C GLU A 225 -17.40 10.41 3.21
N PHE A 226 -17.30 9.08 3.01
CA PHE A 226 -17.78 8.11 4.00
C PHE A 226 -16.82 7.99 5.18
N LEU A 227 -15.56 7.63 4.92
CA LEU A 227 -14.56 7.41 5.98
C LEU A 227 -13.97 8.71 6.50
N LYS A 228 -13.85 9.74 5.67
CA LYS A 228 -13.19 11.03 5.99
C LYS A 228 -11.77 10.79 6.53
N LEU A 229 -10.89 10.26 5.65
CA LEU A 229 -9.54 9.87 6.01
C LEU A 229 -8.49 10.81 5.44
N LYS A 230 -7.44 11.05 6.22
CA LYS A 230 -6.17 11.68 5.78
C LYS A 230 -5.04 10.68 5.86
N ILE A 231 -4.06 10.82 4.95
CA ILE A 231 -2.82 10.06 5.02
C ILE A 231 -2.11 10.39 6.34
N ARG A 232 -1.60 9.37 7.01
CA ARG A 232 -0.77 9.57 8.21
C ARG A 232 0.60 10.10 7.80
N ASN A 233 1.12 10.98 8.64
CA ASN A 233 2.47 11.51 8.49
C ASN A 233 3.48 10.64 9.26
N ASP A 234 3.46 9.32 9.03
CA ASP A 234 4.34 8.36 9.65
C ASP A 234 5.62 8.12 8.83
N SER A 235 6.56 7.38 9.40
CA SER A 235 7.85 7.05 8.79
C SER A 235 7.73 6.43 7.40
N TYR A 236 6.69 5.60 7.18
CA TYR A 236 6.44 4.99 5.88
C TYR A 236 6.08 6.03 4.82
N ASN A 237 5.11 6.89 5.13
CA ASN A 237 4.66 7.93 4.21
C ASN A 237 5.74 9.00 4.01
N GLN A 238 6.46 9.39 5.07
CA GLN A 238 7.60 10.30 4.98
C GLN A 238 8.68 9.74 4.03
N THR A 239 9.08 8.47 4.23
CA THR A 239 10.08 7.80 3.37
C THR A 239 9.59 7.73 1.91
N ASN A 240 8.34 7.33 1.71
CA ASN A 240 7.75 7.22 0.38
C ASN A 240 7.66 8.57 -0.33
N ASN A 241 7.25 9.63 0.38
CA ASN A 241 7.12 10.97 -0.14
C ASN A 241 8.47 11.57 -0.54
N VAL A 242 9.48 11.53 0.35
CA VAL A 242 10.82 12.04 0.01
C VAL A 242 11.40 11.33 -1.20
N LEU A 243 11.33 9.99 -1.25
CA LEU A 243 11.80 9.24 -2.41
C LEU A 243 11.04 9.62 -3.68
N GLY A 244 9.71 9.73 -3.61
CA GLY A 244 8.88 10.14 -4.76
C GLY A 244 9.21 11.54 -5.26
N VAL A 245 9.28 12.50 -4.34
CA VAL A 245 9.59 13.91 -4.63
C VAL A 245 11.00 14.05 -5.19
N TYR A 246 11.99 13.40 -4.59
CA TYR A 246 13.37 13.43 -5.09
C TYR A 246 13.50 12.81 -6.49
N LYS A 247 12.83 11.68 -6.72
CA LYS A 247 12.81 11.08 -8.06
C LYS A 247 12.22 12.03 -9.10
N ASN A 248 11.09 12.67 -8.80
CA ASN A 248 10.46 13.61 -9.71
C ASN A 248 11.36 14.83 -9.96
N PHE A 249 12.00 15.36 -8.91
CA PHE A 249 13.00 16.41 -9.02
C PHE A 249 14.11 16.03 -10.00
N VAL A 250 14.76 14.87 -9.80
CA VAL A 250 15.86 14.40 -10.66
C VAL A 250 15.41 14.11 -12.10
N THR A 251 14.23 13.55 -12.29
CA THR A 251 13.79 13.09 -13.63
C THR A 251 13.10 14.16 -14.45
N GLN A 252 12.49 15.15 -13.81
CA GLN A 252 11.65 16.17 -14.48
C GLN A 252 12.22 17.57 -14.31
N LYS A 253 12.58 17.97 -13.08
CA LYS A 253 12.92 19.36 -12.78
C LYS A 253 14.36 19.75 -13.12
N LEU A 254 15.33 18.85 -12.91
CA LEU A 254 16.74 19.14 -13.15
C LEU A 254 17.05 19.50 -14.63
N ASP A 255 16.28 18.98 -15.60
CA ASP A 255 16.48 19.35 -17.02
C ASP A 255 16.14 20.80 -17.32
N ASP A 256 15.25 21.42 -16.52
CA ASP A 256 14.85 22.82 -16.71
C ASP A 256 15.90 23.79 -16.19
N GLU A 257 16.74 23.36 -15.24
CA GLU A 257 17.68 24.22 -14.52
C GLU A 257 19.14 23.97 -14.90
N TYR A 258 19.47 22.73 -15.33
CA TYR A 258 20.85 22.29 -15.57
C TYR A 258 20.97 21.44 -16.84
N GLU A 259 22.08 21.58 -17.54
CA GLU A 259 22.49 20.59 -18.56
C GLU A 259 23.02 19.34 -17.89
N ILE A 260 22.15 18.40 -17.57
CA ILE A 260 22.48 17.16 -16.86
C ILE A 260 22.34 15.94 -17.79
N SER A 261 23.32 15.03 -17.77
CA SER A 261 23.24 13.80 -18.55
C SER A 261 22.29 12.78 -17.92
N LYS A 262 21.76 11.84 -18.73
CA LYS A 262 20.97 10.72 -18.19
C LYS A 262 21.77 9.84 -17.21
N ALA A 263 23.10 9.73 -17.42
CA ALA A 263 23.98 8.99 -16.53
C ALA A 263 24.10 9.68 -15.16
N ASP A 264 24.21 11.00 -15.11
CA ASP A 264 24.25 11.75 -13.86
C ASP A 264 22.93 11.66 -13.09
N LYS A 265 21.78 11.69 -13.78
CA LYS A 265 20.48 11.45 -13.17
C LYS A 265 20.38 10.06 -12.54
N ILE A 266 20.85 9.05 -13.25
CA ILE A 266 20.89 7.66 -12.73
C ILE A 266 21.80 7.58 -11.50
N ASP A 267 22.95 8.26 -11.50
CA ASP A 267 23.85 8.30 -10.35
C ASP A 267 23.20 8.96 -9.14
N LEU A 268 22.54 10.11 -9.33
CA LEU A 268 21.78 10.78 -8.27
C LEU A 268 20.71 9.88 -7.66
N LEU A 269 19.95 9.17 -8.50
CA LEU A 269 18.93 8.22 -8.04
C LEU A 269 19.54 7.02 -7.31
N ASN A 270 20.68 6.49 -7.77
CA ASN A 270 21.38 5.38 -7.12
C ASN A 270 21.94 5.80 -5.76
N ARG A 271 22.54 6.99 -5.65
CA ARG A 271 23.04 7.54 -4.38
C ARG A 271 21.90 7.73 -3.38
N SER A 272 20.75 8.26 -3.82
CA SER A 272 19.59 8.41 -2.94
C SER A 272 19.08 7.04 -2.45
N MET A 273 18.96 6.07 -3.34
CA MET A 273 18.53 4.73 -2.95
C MET A 273 19.52 4.03 -2.03
N LYS A 274 20.83 4.27 -2.20
CA LYS A 274 21.86 3.77 -1.30
C LYS A 274 21.71 4.39 0.09
N TYR A 275 21.57 5.71 0.18
CA TYR A 275 21.35 6.44 1.42
C TYR A 275 20.18 5.83 2.21
N PHE A 276 19.01 5.69 1.58
CA PHE A 276 17.82 5.14 2.23
C PHE A 276 17.92 3.65 2.59
N LYS A 277 18.85 2.90 2.01
CA LYS A 277 19.10 1.49 2.38
C LYS A 277 20.08 1.34 3.52
N GLU A 278 21.00 2.28 3.69
CA GLU A 278 22.12 2.19 4.65
C GLU A 278 21.86 2.97 5.94
N LYS A 279 20.92 3.95 5.93
CA LYS A 279 20.60 4.78 7.10
C LYS A 279 19.30 4.33 7.76
N GLU A 280 19.25 4.47 9.08
CA GLU A 280 18.02 4.22 9.87
C GLU A 280 17.12 5.46 9.94
N THR A 281 17.72 6.65 9.84
CA THR A 281 17.03 7.94 9.89
C THR A 281 17.34 8.78 8.66
N PHE A 282 16.36 9.53 8.20
CA PHE A 282 16.52 10.57 7.20
C PHE A 282 16.85 11.89 7.88
N ASP A 283 17.85 12.58 7.39
CA ASP A 283 18.17 13.96 7.72
C ASP A 283 18.39 14.75 6.42
N MET A 284 17.69 15.86 6.27
CA MET A 284 17.68 16.64 5.02
C MET A 284 19.05 17.26 4.69
N GLU A 285 19.82 17.66 5.70
CA GLU A 285 21.14 18.26 5.47
C GLU A 285 22.16 17.17 5.10
N GLU A 286 22.13 16.03 5.82
CA GLU A 286 22.97 14.89 5.52
C GLU A 286 22.67 14.34 4.11
N PHE A 287 21.38 14.17 3.77
CA PHE A 287 20.94 13.73 2.44
C PHE A 287 21.40 14.69 1.35
N GLY A 288 21.25 15.98 1.56
CA GLY A 288 21.75 17.01 0.64
C GLY A 288 23.23 16.87 0.36
N ASN A 289 24.03 16.74 1.40
CA ASN A 289 25.50 16.65 1.30
C ASN A 289 25.97 15.31 0.70
N GLU A 290 25.41 14.17 1.11
CA GLU A 290 25.84 12.85 0.66
C GLU A 290 25.30 12.49 -0.74
N VAL A 291 24.07 12.89 -1.06
CA VAL A 291 23.37 12.48 -2.28
C VAL A 291 23.50 13.54 -3.39
N ILE A 292 23.22 14.79 -3.10
CA ILE A 292 23.24 15.87 -4.10
C ILE A 292 24.66 16.42 -4.28
N GLY A 293 25.30 16.79 -3.16
CA GLY A 293 26.73 17.09 -3.10
C GLY A 293 27.15 18.50 -3.53
N ASN A 294 26.22 19.38 -3.96
CA ASN A 294 26.51 20.78 -4.28
C ASN A 294 25.42 21.71 -3.73
N ALA A 295 25.82 22.92 -3.34
CA ALA A 295 24.93 23.86 -2.65
C ALA A 295 23.74 24.31 -3.51
N GLU A 296 23.94 24.54 -4.79
CA GLU A 296 22.89 25.00 -5.71
C GLU A 296 21.82 23.93 -5.91
N GLY A 297 22.23 22.66 -6.13
CA GLY A 297 21.31 21.54 -6.26
C GLY A 297 20.54 21.23 -4.97
N ILE A 298 21.18 21.40 -3.80
CA ILE A 298 20.54 21.27 -2.49
C ILE A 298 19.44 22.31 -2.32
N GLU A 299 19.75 23.57 -2.63
CA GLU A 299 18.78 24.67 -2.56
C GLU A 299 17.61 24.48 -3.55
N SER A 300 17.91 24.08 -4.78
CA SER A 300 16.90 23.76 -5.79
C SER A 300 15.97 22.64 -5.31
N PHE A 301 16.52 21.56 -4.71
CA PHE A 301 15.71 20.48 -4.17
C PHE A 301 14.85 20.94 -2.98
N LYS A 302 15.39 21.73 -2.05
CA LYS A 302 14.62 22.28 -0.92
C LYS A 302 13.43 23.13 -1.41
N ASN A 303 13.64 23.95 -2.41
CA ASN A 303 12.57 24.76 -3.03
C ASN A 303 11.53 23.89 -3.74
N TYR A 304 11.97 22.84 -4.45
CA TYR A 304 11.06 21.90 -5.10
C TYR A 304 10.22 21.13 -4.08
N LYS A 305 10.83 20.63 -2.98
CA LYS A 305 10.15 19.99 -1.86
C LYS A 305 9.09 20.91 -1.25
N LYS A 306 9.45 22.18 -0.97
CA LYS A 306 8.52 23.16 -0.40
C LYS A 306 7.31 23.41 -1.30
N ASN A 307 7.52 23.58 -2.61
CA ASN A 307 6.42 23.75 -3.56
C ASN A 307 5.50 22.53 -3.61
N TYR A 308 6.06 21.33 -3.53
CA TYR A 308 5.30 20.08 -3.45
C TYR A 308 4.45 20.02 -2.18
N GLU A 309 5.03 20.37 -1.01
CA GLU A 309 4.31 20.40 0.26
C GLU A 309 3.12 21.36 0.25
N GLU A 310 3.28 22.53 -0.38
CA GLU A 310 2.22 23.53 -0.52
C GLU A 310 1.13 23.07 -1.51
N GLU A 311 1.51 22.47 -2.64
CA GLU A 311 0.57 22.03 -3.68
C GLU A 311 -0.28 20.83 -3.25
N TYR A 312 0.34 19.87 -2.51
CA TYR A 312 -0.33 18.63 -2.12
C TYR A 312 -0.76 18.59 -0.65
N GLU A 313 -0.61 19.69 0.09
CA GLU A 313 -0.90 19.78 1.54
C GLU A 313 -0.28 18.61 2.34
N SER A 314 0.90 18.16 1.91
CA SER A 314 1.60 17.00 2.46
C SER A 314 2.97 17.38 3.01
N PRO A 315 3.08 17.74 4.29
CA PRO A 315 4.34 18.15 4.89
C PRO A 315 5.32 16.97 4.94
N ILE A 316 6.57 17.23 4.58
CA ILE A 316 7.68 16.28 4.63
C ILE A 316 8.67 16.75 5.69
N ALA A 317 8.80 16.00 6.78
CA ALA A 317 9.72 16.36 7.85
C ALA A 317 11.18 16.35 7.38
N ASP A 318 12.00 17.23 7.92
CA ASP A 318 13.42 17.26 7.62
C ASP A 318 14.21 16.18 8.38
N HIS A 319 13.58 15.54 9.37
CA HIS A 319 14.13 14.43 10.13
C HIS A 319 13.04 13.43 10.50
N PHE A 320 13.26 12.13 10.19
CA PHE A 320 12.33 11.03 10.52
C PHE A 320 13.01 9.67 10.40
N GLU A 321 12.43 8.63 11.00
CA GLU A 321 12.89 7.25 10.87
C GLU A 321 12.57 6.70 9.46
N ILE A 322 13.53 6.05 8.82
CA ILE A 322 13.35 5.47 7.49
C ILE A 322 12.59 4.15 7.60
N ALA A 323 11.45 4.06 6.93
CA ALA A 323 10.70 2.83 6.82
C ALA A 323 11.25 1.94 5.68
N GLU A 324 11.89 0.85 6.02
CA GLU A 324 12.51 -0.08 5.06
C GLU A 324 11.50 -0.63 4.02
N SER A 325 10.24 -0.87 4.43
CA SER A 325 9.17 -1.32 3.54
C SER A 325 8.86 -0.31 2.43
N ALA A 326 8.89 0.99 2.73
CA ALA A 326 8.76 2.06 1.74
C ALA A 326 9.95 2.10 0.79
N VAL A 327 11.17 1.94 1.30
CA VAL A 327 12.40 1.86 0.48
C VAL A 327 12.32 0.68 -0.48
N LYS A 328 11.92 -0.50 -0.04
CA LYS A 328 11.75 -1.69 -0.90
C LYS A 328 10.71 -1.49 -2.00
N LYS A 329 9.59 -0.83 -1.70
CA LYS A 329 8.55 -0.48 -2.67
C LYS A 329 9.11 0.47 -3.74
N GLN A 330 9.75 1.56 -3.31
CA GLN A 330 10.29 2.57 -4.20
C GLN A 330 11.48 2.06 -5.04
N ALA A 331 12.31 1.15 -4.52
CA ALA A 331 13.44 0.59 -5.26
C ALA A 331 13.04 -0.02 -6.61
N ARG A 332 11.81 -0.55 -6.73
CA ARG A 332 11.28 -1.06 -8.00
C ARG A 332 11.04 0.05 -9.03
N ALA A 333 10.72 1.26 -8.57
CA ALA A 333 10.47 2.43 -9.41
C ALA A 333 11.77 3.19 -9.80
N TYR A 334 12.86 2.93 -9.07
CA TYR A 334 14.20 3.50 -9.28
C TYR A 334 15.08 2.67 -10.22
N LYS A 335 14.49 2.01 -11.21
CA LYS A 335 15.25 1.21 -12.18
C LYS A 335 16.17 2.12 -12.99
N SER A 336 17.47 1.91 -12.82
CA SER A 336 18.54 2.61 -13.52
C SER A 336 18.79 1.98 -14.88
N VAL A 337 17.99 2.33 -15.88
CA VAL A 337 18.07 1.75 -17.23
C VAL A 337 18.26 2.84 -18.27
N LEU A 338 19.38 2.80 -18.98
CA LEU A 338 19.56 3.53 -20.23
C LEU A 338 18.90 2.74 -21.36
N LYS A 339 17.85 3.31 -21.93
CA LYS A 339 17.23 2.77 -23.15
C LYS A 339 17.80 3.52 -24.34
N LEU A 340 18.48 2.79 -25.23
CA LEU A 340 19.07 3.32 -26.45
C LEU A 340 18.31 2.72 -27.63
N ASP A 341 17.52 3.56 -28.29
CA ASP A 341 16.62 3.18 -29.37
C ASP A 341 15.66 2.04 -28.92
N LYS A 342 15.35 1.13 -29.87
CA LYS A 342 14.57 -0.09 -29.58
C LYS A 342 15.44 -1.30 -29.25
N ASN A 343 16.77 -1.17 -29.38
CA ASN A 343 17.68 -2.32 -29.47
C ASN A 343 18.50 -2.57 -28.20
N PHE A 344 18.75 -1.52 -27.36
CA PHE A 344 19.67 -1.66 -26.23
C PHE A 344 19.04 -1.14 -24.94
N HIS A 345 19.10 -1.96 -23.90
CA HIS A 345 18.82 -1.58 -22.53
C HIS A 345 20.05 -1.84 -21.67
N ILE A 346 20.66 -0.78 -21.13
CA ILE A 346 21.83 -0.87 -20.26
C ILE A 346 21.39 -0.62 -18.84
N TYR A 347 21.57 -1.61 -17.96
CA TYR A 347 21.28 -1.49 -16.53
C TYR A 347 22.54 -1.02 -15.82
N ILE A 348 22.46 0.13 -15.12
CA ILE A 348 23.60 0.71 -14.40
C ILE A 348 23.37 0.48 -12.91
N HIS A 349 24.21 -0.37 -12.30
CA HIS A 349 24.16 -0.70 -10.88
C HIS A 349 25.31 -0.09 -10.05
N GLY A 350 26.22 0.61 -10.70
CA GLY A 350 27.46 1.08 -10.08
C GLY A 350 27.91 2.47 -10.52
N ASN A 351 29.20 2.69 -10.40
CA ASN A 351 29.88 3.96 -10.58
C ASN A 351 29.69 4.54 -12.00
N LYS A 352 29.21 5.77 -12.08
CA LYS A 352 29.03 6.52 -13.33
C LYS A 352 30.33 6.76 -14.09
N ASP A 353 31.48 6.80 -13.40
CA ASP A 353 32.79 7.02 -14.00
C ASP A 353 33.23 5.87 -14.95
N MET A 354 32.52 4.74 -14.90
CA MET A 354 32.70 3.59 -15.78
C MET A 354 31.90 3.70 -17.09
N ILE A 355 31.15 4.79 -17.31
CA ILE A 355 30.37 4.99 -18.53
C ILE A 355 30.54 6.44 -19.04
N GLU A 356 30.93 6.57 -20.29
CA GLU A 356 31.11 7.84 -20.99
C GLU A 356 30.09 7.96 -22.11
N LYS A 357 29.50 9.14 -22.28
CA LYS A 357 28.68 9.48 -23.45
C LYS A 357 29.49 10.33 -24.40
N GLY A 358 29.45 10.02 -25.67
CA GLY A 358 30.10 10.80 -26.72
C GLY A 358 29.27 10.85 -28.00
N TYR A 359 29.77 11.62 -28.96
CA TYR A 359 29.25 11.69 -30.32
C TYR A 359 30.33 11.27 -31.29
N ASP A 360 29.99 10.41 -32.23
CA ASP A 360 30.87 9.95 -33.32
C ASP A 360 30.49 10.71 -34.58
N ASP A 361 31.35 11.63 -35.01
CA ASP A 361 31.11 12.49 -36.15
C ASP A 361 31.09 11.69 -37.47
N ASP A 362 31.89 10.64 -37.58
CA ASP A 362 31.98 9.81 -38.80
C ASP A 362 30.68 9.01 -38.99
N LYS A 363 30.08 8.56 -37.92
CA LYS A 363 28.81 7.81 -37.95
C LYS A 363 27.58 8.69 -37.76
N SER A 364 27.77 9.96 -37.40
CA SER A 364 26.71 10.88 -37.03
C SER A 364 25.76 10.31 -35.94
N MET A 365 26.34 9.66 -34.93
CA MET A 365 25.61 8.94 -33.90
C MET A 365 26.18 9.21 -32.50
N ASN A 366 25.28 9.25 -31.50
CA ASN A 366 25.72 9.19 -30.12
C ASN A 366 26.18 7.80 -29.74
N PHE A 367 27.16 7.71 -28.85
CA PHE A 367 27.61 6.43 -28.29
C PHE A 367 27.75 6.49 -26.79
N TYR A 368 27.68 5.33 -26.14
CA TYR A 368 28.14 5.11 -24.77
C TYR A 368 29.32 4.16 -24.76
N LYS A 369 30.37 4.53 -24.03
CA LYS A 369 31.57 3.73 -23.81
C LYS A 369 31.52 3.24 -22.37
N VAL A 370 31.56 1.92 -22.20
CA VAL A 370 31.49 1.28 -20.89
C VAL A 370 32.87 0.66 -20.59
N TYR A 371 33.39 0.99 -19.40
CA TYR A 371 34.61 0.42 -18.86
C TYR A 371 34.29 -0.69 -17.87
N PHE A 372 34.97 -1.82 -17.96
CA PHE A 372 34.77 -2.94 -17.02
C PHE A 372 36.14 -3.58 -16.71
N ARG A 373 36.21 -4.30 -15.60
CA ARG A 373 37.44 -4.99 -15.16
C ARG A 373 37.46 -6.45 -15.52
N GLU A 374 36.33 -7.13 -15.43
CA GLU A 374 36.16 -8.56 -15.66
C GLU A 374 34.87 -8.81 -16.43
N GLU A 375 34.91 -9.76 -17.38
CA GLU A 375 33.76 -10.24 -18.12
C GLU A 375 33.43 -11.64 -17.59
N GLU A 376 32.16 -11.87 -17.16
CA GLU A 376 31.69 -13.17 -16.67
C GLU A 376 31.02 -13.99 -17.78
#